data_e6e9628adb16ae13867bcf9535fd4d60
#
_entry.id   e6e9628adb16ae13867bcf9535fd4d60
#
_cell.length_a   1.000
_cell.length_b   1.000
_cell.length_c   1.000
_cell.angle_alpha   90.00
_cell.angle_beta   90.00
_cell.angle_gamma   90.00
#
_symmetry.space_group_name_H-M   'P 1'
#
loop_
_entity.id
_entity.type
_entity.pdbx_description
1 polymer ?
#
loop_
_entity_poly.entity_id
_entity_poly.type
_entity_poly.pdbx_seq_one_letter_code
_entity_poly.pdbx_strand_id
1 'polypeptide(L)'
;MTITVGFLVFPGIQLLDLAGPYEIFSALPDGEIHLFWKTREPVACSAGMRIYPTTTLDDGPLVDVLCIPGGVGINPLLCDEEVRGWVQRQASTAQFVTSVCTGALLLGAAGLLAGRRATTHWRYQISSPNLAPYLYRSVWFGMVI
;
A
#
# COMPACT_ATOMS: atom_id res chain seq x y z
N MET A 1 14.95 -5.09 18.82
CA MET A 1 13.90 -4.09 18.54
C MET A 1 13.06 -4.66 17.41
N THR A 2 11.81 -4.96 17.65
CA THR A 2 10.91 -5.54 16.65
C THR A 2 10.54 -4.49 15.61
N ILE A 3 10.67 -4.80 14.33
CA ILE A 3 10.22 -3.94 13.23
C ILE A 3 8.85 -4.42 12.79
N THR A 4 7.85 -3.54 12.89
CA THR A 4 6.48 -3.85 12.50
C THR A 4 6.20 -3.38 11.08
N VAL A 5 5.82 -4.30 10.20
CA VAL A 5 5.52 -4.03 8.80
C VAL A 5 4.04 -4.24 8.54
N GLY A 6 3.37 -3.25 7.97
CA GLY A 6 1.97 -3.31 7.63
C GLY A 6 1.72 -3.28 6.12
N PHE A 7 0.92 -4.20 5.64
CA PHE A 7 0.44 -4.23 4.26
C PHE A 7 -1.07 -3.98 4.23
N LEU A 8 -1.52 -3.08 3.38
CA LEU A 8 -2.93 -3.00 3.05
C LEU A 8 -3.26 -4.12 2.05
N VAL A 9 -4.20 -4.99 2.40
CA VAL A 9 -4.75 -5.99 1.48
C VAL A 9 -6.20 -5.65 1.16
N PHE A 10 -6.65 -5.91 -0.06
CA PHE A 10 -7.98 -5.50 -0.51
C PHE A 10 -8.45 -6.36 -1.70
N PRO A 11 -9.76 -6.43 -1.95
CA PRO A 11 -10.29 -7.15 -3.11
C PRO A 11 -9.72 -6.61 -4.42
N GLY A 12 -9.21 -7.49 -5.28
CA GLY A 12 -8.57 -7.12 -6.54
C GLY A 12 -7.12 -6.63 -6.41
N ILE A 13 -6.48 -6.85 -5.25
CA ILE A 13 -5.03 -6.62 -5.07
C ILE A 13 -4.23 -7.44 -6.08
N GLN A 14 -3.14 -6.88 -6.60
CA GLN A 14 -2.16 -7.61 -7.41
C GLN A 14 -1.29 -8.48 -6.50
N LEU A 15 -1.39 -9.80 -6.63
CA LEU A 15 -0.71 -10.72 -5.72
C LEU A 15 0.81 -10.52 -5.67
N LEU A 16 1.45 -10.29 -6.81
CA LEU A 16 2.91 -10.10 -6.86
C LEU A 16 3.35 -8.86 -6.09
N ASP A 17 2.53 -7.81 -6.09
CA ASP A 17 2.81 -6.55 -5.39
C ASP A 17 2.78 -6.71 -3.86
N LEU A 18 2.05 -7.71 -3.39
CA LEU A 18 2.05 -8.12 -1.99
C LEU A 18 3.17 -9.13 -1.71
N ALA A 19 3.20 -10.24 -2.48
CA ALA A 19 4.07 -11.37 -2.20
C ALA A 19 5.56 -11.03 -2.29
N GLY A 20 5.96 -10.18 -3.24
CA GLY A 20 7.36 -9.76 -3.39
C GLY A 20 7.90 -9.05 -2.14
N PRO A 21 7.34 -7.93 -1.74
CA PRO A 21 7.76 -7.24 -0.52
C PRO A 21 7.55 -8.07 0.76
N TYR A 22 6.45 -8.82 0.83
CA TYR A 22 6.16 -9.69 1.97
C TYR A 22 7.30 -10.68 2.22
N GLU A 23 7.75 -11.36 1.17
CA GLU A 23 8.84 -12.33 1.24
C GLU A 23 10.16 -11.68 1.73
N ILE A 24 10.45 -10.48 1.24
CA ILE A 24 11.66 -9.75 1.65
C ILE A 24 11.58 -9.33 3.12
N PHE A 25 10.44 -8.76 3.54
CA PHE A 25 10.27 -8.33 4.93
C PHE A 25 10.16 -9.51 5.90
N SER A 26 9.67 -10.68 5.46
CA SER A 26 9.63 -11.89 6.30
C SER A 26 11.02 -12.43 6.66
N ALA A 27 12.04 -12.06 5.90
CA ALA A 27 13.43 -12.41 6.19
C ALA A 27 14.11 -11.48 7.22
N LEU A 28 13.42 -10.42 7.67
CA LEU A 28 13.97 -9.53 8.70
C LEU A 28 14.04 -10.27 10.05
N PRO A 29 15.20 -10.28 10.72
CA PRO A 29 15.27 -10.72 12.11
C PRO A 29 14.34 -9.88 12.98
N ASP A 30 13.54 -10.52 13.81
CA ASP A 30 12.57 -9.86 14.69
C ASP A 30 11.52 -8.99 13.97
N GLY A 31 11.24 -9.28 12.68
CA GLY A 31 10.17 -8.61 11.92
C GLY A 31 8.79 -9.18 12.25
N GLU A 32 7.80 -8.31 12.45
CA GLU A 32 6.40 -8.67 12.60
C GLU A 32 5.59 -8.10 11.44
N ILE A 33 4.86 -8.95 10.72
CA ILE A 33 4.09 -8.54 9.53
C ILE A 33 2.60 -8.64 9.80
N HIS A 34 1.88 -7.55 9.48
CA HIS A 34 0.44 -7.47 9.57
C HIS A 34 -0.18 -7.20 8.20
N LEU A 35 -1.23 -7.96 7.88
CA LEU A 35 -2.08 -7.75 6.71
C LEU A 35 -3.38 -7.08 7.17
N PHE A 36 -3.58 -5.84 6.76
CA PHE A 36 -4.68 -5.00 7.20
C PHE A 36 -5.81 -4.98 6.17
N TRP A 37 -7.04 -5.17 6.63
CA TRP A 37 -8.25 -4.89 5.87
C TRP A 37 -9.39 -4.45 6.81
N LYS A 38 -10.51 -4.05 6.23
CA LYS A 38 -11.72 -3.64 6.98
C LYS A 38 -12.28 -4.75 7.86
N THR A 39 -12.14 -6.00 7.42
CA THR A 39 -12.57 -7.19 8.14
C THR A 39 -11.50 -8.27 8.06
N ARG A 40 -11.63 -9.32 8.86
CA ARG A 40 -10.75 -10.51 8.80
C ARG A 40 -11.20 -11.54 7.78
N GLU A 41 -12.30 -11.27 7.06
CA GLU A 41 -12.75 -12.14 5.97
C GLU A 41 -11.75 -12.13 4.81
N PRO A 42 -11.57 -13.27 4.13
CA PRO A 42 -10.59 -13.37 3.06
C PRO A 42 -10.96 -12.48 1.88
N VAL A 43 -9.98 -11.78 1.33
CA VAL A 43 -10.11 -10.99 0.11
C VAL A 43 -9.54 -11.77 -1.08
N ALA A 44 -10.20 -11.70 -2.22
CA ALA A 44 -9.71 -12.30 -3.45
C ALA A 44 -8.76 -11.33 -4.17
N CYS A 45 -7.55 -11.78 -4.49
CA CYS A 45 -6.64 -11.03 -5.36
C CYS A 45 -7.14 -11.04 -6.83
N SER A 46 -6.50 -10.25 -7.69
CA SER A 46 -6.88 -10.16 -9.12
C SER A 46 -6.78 -11.50 -9.86
N ALA A 47 -5.95 -12.43 -9.38
CA ALA A 47 -5.77 -13.78 -9.92
C ALA A 47 -6.68 -14.84 -9.26
N GLY A 48 -7.56 -14.44 -8.33
CA GLY A 48 -8.52 -15.32 -7.66
C GLY A 48 -8.01 -16.01 -6.38
N MET A 49 -6.71 -15.91 -6.04
CA MET A 49 -6.21 -16.42 -4.77
C MET A 49 -6.81 -15.64 -3.61
N ARG A 50 -7.15 -16.32 -2.53
CA ARG A 50 -7.68 -15.70 -1.32
C ARG A 50 -6.56 -15.38 -0.33
N ILE A 51 -6.59 -14.15 0.18
CA ILE A 51 -5.64 -13.64 1.17
C ILE A 51 -6.43 -13.37 2.44
N TYR A 52 -5.94 -13.89 3.56
CA TYR A 52 -6.55 -13.69 4.87
C TYR A 52 -5.87 -12.50 5.57
N PRO A 53 -6.61 -11.39 5.83
CA PRO A 53 -6.10 -10.32 6.67
C PRO A 53 -5.77 -10.85 8.07
N THR A 54 -4.66 -10.42 8.65
CA THR A 54 -4.27 -10.82 10.01
C THR A 54 -4.90 -9.92 11.07
N THR A 55 -5.30 -8.70 10.66
CA THR A 55 -5.91 -7.71 11.55
C THR A 55 -6.86 -6.78 10.78
N THR A 56 -7.62 -5.97 11.50
CA THR A 56 -8.48 -4.95 10.90
C THR A 56 -7.79 -3.59 10.88
N LEU A 57 -8.39 -2.62 10.16
CA LEU A 57 -7.90 -1.23 10.12
C LEU A 57 -7.96 -0.56 11.50
N ASP A 58 -8.88 -1.00 12.36
CA ASP A 58 -9.10 -0.42 13.69
C ASP A 58 -8.31 -1.11 14.80
N ASP A 59 -8.18 -2.44 14.73
CA ASP A 59 -7.58 -3.24 15.82
C ASP A 59 -6.07 -3.43 15.68
N GLY A 60 -5.51 -3.15 14.50
CA GLY A 60 -4.10 -3.41 14.24
C GLY A 60 -3.17 -2.36 14.84
N PRO A 61 -1.89 -2.71 15.03
CA PRO A 61 -0.90 -1.79 15.59
C PRO A 61 -0.53 -0.66 14.63
N LEU A 62 0.12 0.37 15.16
CA LEU A 62 0.89 1.31 14.35
C LEU A 62 2.16 0.61 13.85
N VAL A 63 2.55 0.89 12.61
CA VAL A 63 3.65 0.18 11.96
C VAL A 63 4.86 1.08 11.72
N ASP A 64 6.04 0.47 11.71
CA ASP A 64 7.29 1.16 11.34
C ASP A 64 7.42 1.30 9.82
N VAL A 65 6.93 0.30 9.08
CA VAL A 65 6.94 0.30 7.62
C VAL A 65 5.52 0.07 7.11
N LEU A 66 4.97 1.05 6.39
CA LEU A 66 3.71 0.92 5.69
C LEU A 66 3.96 0.58 4.23
N CYS A 67 3.35 -0.49 3.72
CA CYS A 67 3.42 -0.89 2.32
C CYS A 67 2.03 -0.95 1.69
N ILE A 68 1.83 -0.20 0.60
CA ILE A 68 0.59 -0.17 -0.17
C ILE A 68 0.81 -0.87 -1.52
N PRO A 69 0.36 -2.11 -1.67
CA PRO A 69 0.37 -2.80 -2.96
C PRO A 69 -0.58 -2.17 -3.97
N GLY A 70 -0.42 -2.51 -5.23
CA GLY A 70 -1.33 -2.10 -6.30
C GLY A 70 -2.33 -3.20 -6.68
N GLY A 71 -2.99 -2.97 -7.79
CA GLY A 71 -3.98 -3.85 -8.38
C GLY A 71 -5.21 -3.07 -8.85
N VAL A 72 -6.09 -3.75 -9.59
CA VAL A 72 -7.33 -3.14 -10.11
C VAL A 72 -8.28 -2.69 -8.99
N GLY A 73 -8.18 -3.31 -7.83
CA GLY A 73 -8.96 -2.95 -6.64
C GLY A 73 -8.57 -1.65 -5.97
N ILE A 74 -7.50 -0.98 -6.43
CA ILE A 74 -7.06 0.30 -5.85
C ILE A 74 -8.05 1.44 -6.14
N ASN A 75 -8.72 1.42 -7.30
CA ASN A 75 -9.55 2.53 -7.75
C ASN A 75 -10.67 2.93 -6.78
N PRO A 76 -11.51 2.01 -6.27
CA PRO A 76 -12.53 2.38 -5.30
C PRO A 76 -11.94 2.92 -3.99
N LEU A 77 -10.71 2.54 -3.62
CA LEU A 77 -10.07 2.98 -2.39
C LEU A 77 -9.64 4.46 -2.44
N LEU A 78 -9.48 5.03 -3.64
CA LEU A 78 -9.08 6.43 -3.79
C LEU A 78 -10.11 7.41 -3.20
N CYS A 79 -11.39 7.01 -3.15
CA CYS A 79 -12.48 7.78 -2.56
C CYS A 79 -12.99 7.21 -1.23
N ASP A 80 -12.38 6.14 -0.74
CA ASP A 80 -12.76 5.49 0.52
C ASP A 80 -12.14 6.23 1.70
N GLU A 81 -12.97 6.96 2.45
CA GLU A 81 -12.50 7.81 3.55
C GLU A 81 -11.92 7.00 4.71
N GLU A 82 -12.47 5.81 4.99
CA GLU A 82 -11.97 4.92 6.04
C GLU A 82 -10.55 4.46 5.71
N VAL A 83 -10.34 3.98 4.49
CA VAL A 83 -9.02 3.52 4.03
C VAL A 83 -8.02 4.67 3.96
N ARG A 84 -8.39 5.81 3.39
CA ARG A 84 -7.51 6.99 3.34
C ARG A 84 -7.14 7.48 4.73
N GLY A 85 -8.10 7.55 5.63
CA GLY A 85 -7.88 7.94 7.03
C GLY A 85 -6.93 6.97 7.74
N TRP A 86 -7.09 5.67 7.51
CA TRP A 86 -6.17 4.66 8.03
C TRP A 86 -4.74 4.84 7.47
N VAL A 87 -4.60 5.04 6.15
CA VAL A 87 -3.29 5.29 5.52
C VAL A 87 -2.62 6.51 6.12
N GLN A 88 -3.36 7.62 6.30
CA GLN A 88 -2.84 8.84 6.92
C GLN A 88 -2.38 8.59 8.37
N ARG A 89 -3.18 7.86 9.14
CA ARG A 89 -2.90 7.51 10.53
C ARG A 89 -1.63 6.67 10.66
N GLN A 90 -1.48 5.63 9.84
CA GLN A 90 -0.28 4.81 9.81
C GLN A 90 0.96 5.61 9.35
N ALA A 91 0.82 6.40 8.29
CA ALA A 91 1.91 7.20 7.75
C ALA A 91 2.41 8.29 8.72
N SER A 92 1.57 8.72 9.67
CA SER A 92 1.97 9.77 10.64
C SER A 92 3.05 9.31 11.62
N THR A 93 3.19 8.01 11.82
CA THR A 93 4.15 7.40 12.76
C THR A 93 5.16 6.47 12.09
N ALA A 94 4.85 5.98 10.89
CA ALA A 94 5.73 5.08 10.15
C ALA A 94 7.07 5.76 9.80
N GLN A 95 8.16 5.03 9.96
CA GLN A 95 9.48 5.46 9.52
C GLN A 95 9.59 5.44 8.00
N PHE A 96 8.93 4.46 7.37
CA PHE A 96 8.90 4.30 5.92
C PHE A 96 7.48 4.09 5.42
N VAL A 97 7.10 4.88 4.42
CA VAL A 97 5.85 4.70 3.67
C VAL A 97 6.20 4.31 2.26
N THR A 98 5.80 3.12 1.86
CA THR A 98 6.17 2.52 0.57
C THR A 98 4.93 2.15 -0.23
N SER A 99 5.09 2.06 -1.53
CA SER A 99 4.03 1.56 -2.42
C SER A 99 4.62 0.78 -3.58
N VAL A 100 3.83 -0.13 -4.13
CA VAL A 100 4.16 -0.89 -5.34
C VAL A 100 3.09 -0.61 -6.39
N CYS A 101 3.50 -0.47 -7.67
CA CYS A 101 2.59 -0.34 -8.80
C CYS A 101 1.59 0.82 -8.60
N THR A 102 0.29 0.55 -8.68
CA THR A 102 -0.78 1.55 -8.49
C THR A 102 -1.05 1.92 -7.03
N GLY A 103 -0.35 1.32 -6.07
CA GLY A 103 -0.45 1.71 -4.65
C GLY A 103 -0.10 3.17 -4.40
N ALA A 104 0.78 3.76 -5.21
CA ALA A 104 1.12 5.18 -5.16
C ALA A 104 -0.09 6.10 -5.37
N LEU A 105 -1.11 5.64 -6.12
CA LEU A 105 -2.34 6.43 -6.33
C LEU A 105 -3.08 6.64 -5.02
N LEU A 106 -3.13 5.62 -4.16
CA LEU A 106 -3.76 5.74 -2.84
C LEU A 106 -2.96 6.65 -1.91
N LEU A 107 -1.62 6.58 -1.95
CA LEU A 107 -0.78 7.54 -1.20
C LEU A 107 -1.04 8.99 -1.66
N GLY A 108 -1.20 9.20 -2.96
CA GLY A 108 -1.58 10.50 -3.53
C GLY A 108 -2.96 10.96 -3.06
N ALA A 109 -3.97 10.08 -3.12
CA ALA A 109 -5.32 10.36 -2.65
C ALA A 109 -5.39 10.65 -1.13
N ALA A 110 -4.47 10.06 -0.35
CA ALA A 110 -4.29 10.34 1.06
C ALA A 110 -3.49 11.64 1.34
N GLY A 111 -3.04 12.36 0.31
CA GLY A 111 -2.30 13.63 0.45
C GLY A 111 -0.83 13.48 0.82
N LEU A 112 -0.27 12.27 0.77
CA LEU A 112 1.08 11.98 1.25
C LEU A 112 2.18 12.28 0.22
N LEU A 113 1.83 12.54 -1.04
CA LEU A 113 2.78 12.77 -2.13
C LEU A 113 3.02 14.25 -2.46
N ALA A 114 2.36 15.17 -1.76
CA ALA A 114 2.54 16.60 -1.99
C ALA A 114 4.01 17.02 -1.78
N GLY A 115 4.63 17.62 -2.81
CA GLY A 115 6.03 18.05 -2.78
C GLY A 115 7.04 16.88 -2.84
N ARG A 116 6.61 15.65 -3.07
CA ARG A 116 7.48 14.47 -3.15
C ARG A 116 7.56 13.95 -4.59
N ARG A 117 8.71 13.37 -4.92
CA ARG A 117 8.89 12.64 -6.19
C ARG A 117 8.36 11.23 -6.02
N ALA A 118 7.43 10.82 -6.88
CA ALA A 118 6.83 9.50 -6.84
C ALA A 118 6.66 8.93 -8.25
N THR A 119 6.49 7.64 -8.35
CA THR A 119 6.12 6.98 -9.61
C THR A 119 4.99 5.98 -9.35
N THR A 120 4.33 5.57 -10.40
CA THR A 120 3.28 4.54 -10.37
C THR A 120 3.42 3.63 -11.60
N HIS A 121 2.57 2.64 -11.70
CA HIS A 121 2.53 1.78 -12.88
C HIS A 121 2.39 2.63 -14.17
N TRP A 122 3.20 2.37 -15.17
CA TRP A 122 3.36 3.18 -16.39
C TRP A 122 2.04 3.51 -17.11
N ARG A 123 1.04 2.60 -17.09
CA ARG A 123 -0.29 2.83 -17.68
C ARG A 123 -1.08 3.94 -16.98
N TYR A 124 -0.78 4.20 -15.71
CA TYR A 124 -1.50 5.16 -14.88
C TYR A 124 -0.79 6.50 -14.74
N GLN A 125 0.43 6.62 -15.29
CA GLN A 125 1.19 7.88 -15.25
C GLN A 125 0.51 9.02 -15.99
N ILE A 126 -0.27 8.71 -17.04
CA ILE A 126 -0.92 9.70 -17.92
C ILE A 126 -2.35 10.03 -17.45
N SER A 127 -2.98 9.15 -16.67
CA SER A 127 -4.43 9.20 -16.39
C SER A 127 -4.80 9.89 -15.08
N SER A 128 -3.83 10.35 -14.29
CA SER A 128 -4.10 10.94 -12.98
C SER A 128 -3.64 12.40 -12.92
N PRO A 129 -4.50 13.37 -13.32
CA PRO A 129 -4.15 14.79 -13.32
C PRO A 129 -3.70 15.30 -11.94
N ASN A 130 -4.21 14.71 -10.86
CA ASN A 130 -3.83 15.06 -9.49
C ASN A 130 -2.45 14.51 -9.06
N LEU A 131 -1.91 13.53 -9.78
CA LEU A 131 -0.59 12.93 -9.53
C LEU A 131 0.44 13.33 -10.58
N ALA A 132 -0.01 13.86 -11.74
CA ALA A 132 0.87 14.24 -12.84
C ALA A 132 2.03 15.17 -12.42
N PRO A 133 1.84 16.15 -11.51
CA PRO A 133 2.93 17.01 -11.04
C PRO A 133 3.99 16.28 -10.22
N TYR A 134 3.66 15.11 -9.66
CA TYR A 134 4.52 14.37 -8.73
C TYR A 134 5.11 13.11 -9.34
N LEU A 135 4.66 12.71 -10.54
CA LEU A 135 5.10 11.49 -11.20
C LEU A 135 6.42 11.69 -11.93
N TYR A 136 7.44 10.99 -11.49
CA TYR A 136 8.71 10.92 -12.18
C TYR A 136 8.71 9.80 -13.23
N ARG A 137 9.15 10.11 -14.47
CA ARG A 137 9.30 9.13 -15.56
C ARG A 137 10.53 8.24 -15.32
N SER A 138 10.53 7.39 -14.34
CA SER A 138 11.52 6.34 -14.22
C SER A 138 10.86 4.97 -14.17
N VAL A 139 11.33 4.11 -15.00
CA VAL A 139 10.90 2.73 -15.21
C VAL A 139 11.47 1.87 -14.09
N TRP A 140 10.91 1.78 -12.91
CA TRP A 140 11.22 0.69 -11.96
C TRP A 140 10.45 0.91 -10.66
N PHE A 141 9.91 -0.15 -10.12
CA PHE A 141 9.19 -0.26 -8.84
C PHE A 141 9.30 0.97 -7.94
N GLY A 142 8.22 1.78 -7.94
CA GLY A 142 8.22 3.01 -7.17
C GLY A 142 8.15 2.73 -5.68
N MET A 143 9.28 2.84 -5.01
CA MET A 143 9.32 3.01 -3.57
C MET A 143 9.30 4.51 -3.30
N VAL A 144 8.29 4.98 -2.56
CA VAL A 144 8.24 6.34 -2.03
C VAL A 144 8.80 6.28 -0.62
N ILE A 145 9.83 7.03 -0.38
CA ILE A 145 10.43 7.20 0.94
C ILE A 145 9.97 8.54 1.50
#